data_ba4434e9d3d8fe7a664f39cee57ca2b3
#
_entry.id   ba4434e9d3d8fe7a664f39cee57ca2b3
#
_cell.length_a   1.000
_cell.length_b   1.000
_cell.length_c   1.000
_cell.angle_alpha   90.00
_cell.angle_beta   90.00
_cell.angle_gamma   90.00
#
_symmetry.space_group_name_H-M   'P 1'
#
loop_
_entity.id
_entity.type
_entity.pdbx_description
1 polymer ?
#
loop_
_entity_poly.entity_id
_entity_poly.type
_entity_poly.pdbx_seq_one_letter_code
_entity_poly.pdbx_strand_id
1 'polypeptide(L)'
;MTHSLRKNREELFKNLIEKAALKQIVYRNTFESFRLLKKVIDSFATDYEKYYNGHKPLRRVEFEARMRGDFEIEVKFGGDILLFLMHTNIFQFSRDHAVMRIPYIKEESDRSFCGMICIYNFLADSFKYNRINDIGYMIGRIFINKDKHYFIEGKRELGYLYNNFGDSVFDLSKIEDIIMAAISYTINFDLLTPPYNNMKEVTVIEMKNTLDAISLKTGKRLGFKFQADQEAENNL
;
A
#
# COMPACT_ATOMS: atom_id res chain seq x y z
N MET A 1 -0.48 -40.33 -34.54
CA MET A 1 -0.39 -39.88 -33.14
C MET A 1 0.84 -38.99 -32.85
N THR A 2 1.99 -39.23 -33.41
CA THR A 2 3.26 -38.51 -33.10
C THR A 2 3.35 -37.07 -33.57
N HIS A 3 2.74 -36.68 -34.69
CA HIS A 3 2.84 -35.30 -35.22
C HIS A 3 1.98 -34.32 -34.45
N SER A 4 0.77 -34.71 -34.05
CA SER A 4 -0.12 -33.86 -33.19
C SER A 4 0.46 -33.63 -31.81
N LEU A 5 1.08 -34.62 -31.20
CA LEU A 5 1.72 -34.48 -29.88
C LEU A 5 2.94 -33.57 -29.93
N ARG A 6 3.73 -33.57 -31.00
CA ARG A 6 4.88 -32.66 -31.18
C ARG A 6 4.40 -31.21 -31.32
N LYS A 7 3.38 -30.96 -32.15
CA LYS A 7 2.81 -29.61 -32.32
C LYS A 7 2.27 -29.03 -31.00
N ASN A 8 1.56 -29.86 -30.21
CA ASN A 8 1.07 -29.45 -28.91
C ASN A 8 2.21 -29.13 -27.91
N ARG A 9 3.34 -29.85 -27.98
CA ARG A 9 4.52 -29.57 -27.16
C ARG A 9 5.19 -28.24 -27.53
N GLU A 10 5.35 -27.98 -28.82
CA GLU A 10 5.94 -26.73 -29.31
C GLU A 10 5.07 -25.52 -28.92
N GLU A 11 3.76 -25.63 -29.07
CA GLU A 11 2.82 -24.59 -28.62
C GLU A 11 2.87 -24.39 -27.12
N LEU A 12 2.94 -25.48 -26.33
CA LEU A 12 3.11 -25.38 -24.87
C LEU A 12 4.41 -24.69 -24.50
N PHE A 13 5.52 -25.01 -25.16
CA PHE A 13 6.82 -24.38 -24.89
C PHE A 13 6.81 -22.90 -25.28
N LYS A 14 6.19 -22.53 -26.38
CA LYS A 14 6.03 -21.15 -26.79
C LYS A 14 5.23 -20.37 -25.72
N ASN A 15 4.08 -20.88 -25.34
CA ASN A 15 3.24 -20.26 -24.29
C ASN A 15 3.97 -20.15 -22.96
N LEU A 16 4.76 -21.18 -22.59
CA LEU A 16 5.55 -21.17 -21.36
C LEU A 16 6.60 -20.05 -21.40
N ILE A 17 7.35 -19.95 -22.50
CA ILE A 17 8.40 -18.92 -22.67
C ILE A 17 7.76 -17.53 -22.65
N GLU A 18 6.71 -17.29 -23.44
CA GLU A 18 6.07 -15.96 -23.55
C GLU A 18 5.49 -15.51 -22.21
N LYS A 19 4.68 -16.34 -21.55
CA LYS A 19 4.06 -16.00 -20.26
C LYS A 19 5.08 -15.89 -19.11
N ALA A 20 6.07 -16.76 -19.09
CA ALA A 20 7.11 -16.68 -18.06
C ALA A 20 7.97 -15.43 -18.24
N ALA A 21 8.38 -15.12 -19.47
CA ALA A 21 9.14 -13.91 -19.76
C ALA A 21 8.37 -12.63 -19.38
N LEU A 22 7.08 -12.54 -19.74
CA LEU A 22 6.23 -11.42 -19.34
C LEU A 22 6.20 -11.24 -17.83
N LYS A 23 5.95 -12.31 -17.07
CA LYS A 23 5.91 -12.24 -15.60
C LYS A 23 7.26 -11.83 -14.99
N GLN A 24 8.36 -12.32 -15.57
CA GLN A 24 9.71 -11.93 -15.13
C GLN A 24 10.01 -10.45 -15.40
N ILE A 25 9.58 -9.92 -16.55
CA ILE A 25 9.72 -8.48 -16.86
C ILE A 25 8.93 -7.64 -15.87
N VAL A 26 7.66 -7.98 -15.63
CA VAL A 26 6.81 -7.26 -14.68
C VAL A 26 7.37 -7.33 -13.25
N TYR A 27 7.82 -8.50 -12.82
CA TYR A 27 8.47 -8.67 -11.51
C TYR A 27 9.70 -7.77 -11.37
N ARG A 28 10.60 -7.81 -12.36
CA ARG A 28 11.82 -6.97 -12.35
C ARG A 28 11.48 -5.49 -12.30
N ASN A 29 10.55 -5.03 -13.14
CA ASN A 29 10.10 -3.64 -13.15
C ASN A 29 9.55 -3.22 -11.78
N THR A 30 8.73 -4.06 -11.16
CA THR A 30 8.17 -3.79 -9.84
C THR A 30 9.25 -3.74 -8.76
N PHE A 31 10.20 -4.66 -8.80
CA PHE A 31 11.30 -4.71 -7.85
C PHE A 31 12.25 -3.51 -7.99
N GLU A 32 12.60 -3.13 -9.22
CA GLU A 32 13.39 -1.92 -9.49
C GLU A 32 12.67 -0.66 -9.00
N SER A 33 11.36 -0.57 -9.25
CA SER A 33 10.49 0.51 -8.77
C SER A 33 10.42 0.55 -7.24
N PHE A 34 10.35 -0.60 -6.59
CA PHE A 34 10.37 -0.69 -5.13
C PHE A 34 11.70 -0.24 -4.53
N ARG A 35 12.81 -0.59 -5.16
CA ARG A 35 14.13 -0.08 -4.75
C ARG A 35 14.29 1.42 -4.98
N LEU A 36 13.68 1.93 -6.05
CA LEU A 36 13.65 3.36 -6.32
C LEU A 36 12.82 4.11 -5.27
N LEU A 37 11.66 3.57 -4.91
CA LEU A 37 10.82 4.07 -3.81
C LEU A 37 11.63 4.21 -2.51
N LYS A 38 12.44 3.19 -2.16
CA LYS A 38 13.31 3.24 -0.98
C LYS A 38 14.31 4.39 -1.04
N LYS A 39 14.94 4.59 -2.21
CA LYS A 39 15.91 5.70 -2.38
C LYS A 39 15.26 7.07 -2.19
N VAL A 40 14.05 7.25 -2.73
CA VAL A 40 13.31 8.51 -2.57
C VAL A 40 12.90 8.73 -1.11
N ILE A 41 12.45 7.69 -0.40
CA ILE A 41 12.15 7.76 1.03
C ILE A 41 13.41 8.14 1.83
N ASP A 42 14.58 7.59 1.53
CA ASP A 42 15.84 7.94 2.21
C ASP A 42 16.26 9.38 1.95
N SER A 43 16.06 9.87 0.71
CA SER A 43 16.29 11.28 0.38
C SER A 43 15.35 12.19 1.17
N PHE A 44 14.07 11.85 1.21
CA PHE A 44 13.05 12.57 1.97
C PHE A 44 13.40 12.63 3.46
N ALA A 45 13.83 11.51 4.06
CA ALA A 45 14.26 11.47 5.45
C ALA A 45 15.46 12.40 5.70
N THR A 46 16.43 12.44 4.77
CA THR A 46 17.60 13.31 4.84
C THR A 46 17.21 14.79 4.78
N ASP A 47 16.28 15.15 3.89
CA ASP A 47 15.82 16.52 3.73
C ASP A 47 14.95 16.97 4.91
N TYR A 48 14.14 16.06 5.45
CA TYR A 48 13.42 16.31 6.71
C TYR A 48 14.37 16.62 7.87
N GLU A 49 15.45 15.86 8.04
CA GLU A 49 16.44 16.10 9.10
C GLU A 49 17.13 17.46 8.95
N LYS A 50 17.47 17.87 7.72
CA LYS A 50 18.02 19.21 7.44
C LYS A 50 17.03 20.31 7.81
N TYR A 51 15.76 20.14 7.39
CA TYR A 51 14.69 21.09 7.69
C TYR A 51 14.48 21.21 9.20
N TYR A 52 14.42 20.07 9.90
CA TYR A 52 14.28 19.99 11.35
C TYR A 52 15.41 20.77 12.06
N ASN A 53 16.66 20.53 11.71
CA ASN A 53 17.82 21.17 12.32
C ASN A 53 17.84 22.70 12.12
N GLY A 54 17.26 23.18 11.01
CA GLY A 54 17.08 24.60 10.75
C GLY A 54 16.00 25.29 11.59
N HIS A 55 14.95 24.56 11.97
CA HIS A 55 13.76 25.12 12.63
C HIS A 55 13.70 24.89 14.15
N LYS A 56 14.45 23.91 14.68
CA LYS A 56 14.57 23.57 16.11
C LYS A 56 13.23 23.60 16.86
N PRO A 57 12.25 22.78 16.49
CA PRO A 57 10.95 22.76 17.16
C PRO A 57 11.08 22.32 18.63
N LEU A 58 10.08 22.64 19.45
CA LEU A 58 10.07 22.35 20.90
C LEU A 58 10.19 20.86 21.22
N ARG A 59 9.71 19.98 20.33
CA ARG A 59 9.82 18.53 20.45
C ARG A 59 10.35 17.94 19.18
N ARG A 60 11.27 17.00 19.30
CA ARG A 60 11.77 16.22 18.17
C ARG A 60 10.71 15.22 17.75
N VAL A 61 10.33 15.26 16.46
CA VAL A 61 9.59 14.22 15.78
C VAL A 61 10.59 13.52 14.88
N GLU A 62 10.88 12.26 15.16
CA GLU A 62 11.79 11.46 14.37
C GLU A 62 11.09 10.97 13.11
N PHE A 63 11.83 10.96 12.00
CA PHE A 63 11.43 10.34 10.75
C PHE A 63 12.45 9.24 10.43
N GLU A 64 12.03 7.99 10.59
CA GLU A 64 12.89 6.83 10.42
C GLU A 64 12.41 6.01 9.23
N ALA A 65 13.32 5.62 8.37
CA ALA A 65 13.03 4.73 7.24
C ALA A 65 13.98 3.54 7.24
N ARG A 66 13.45 2.33 7.22
CA ARG A 66 14.24 1.11 7.19
C ARG A 66 13.65 0.04 6.28
N MET A 67 14.51 -0.80 5.71
CA MET A 67 14.08 -2.03 5.06
C MET A 67 14.05 -3.18 6.06
N ARG A 68 13.00 -4.02 5.92
CA ARG A 68 12.91 -5.32 6.58
C ARG A 68 12.93 -6.40 5.48
N GLY A 69 14.11 -6.92 5.16
CA GLY A 69 14.30 -7.77 3.99
C GLY A 69 14.19 -7.00 2.67
N ASP A 70 13.91 -7.72 1.57
CA ASP A 70 13.94 -7.17 0.21
C ASP A 70 12.62 -6.55 -0.25
N PHE A 71 11.50 -6.83 0.43
CA PHE A 71 10.14 -6.54 -0.01
C PHE A 71 9.33 -5.69 0.95
N GLU A 72 9.94 -5.20 2.03
CA GLU A 72 9.27 -4.38 3.02
C GLU A 72 10.09 -3.13 3.33
N ILE A 73 9.44 -1.95 3.23
CA ILE A 73 9.96 -0.67 3.70
C ILE A 73 9.05 -0.18 4.81
N GLU A 74 9.63 0.07 5.97
CA GLU A 74 8.97 0.69 7.10
C GLU A 74 9.39 2.15 7.18
N VAL A 75 8.40 3.06 7.26
CA VAL A 75 8.60 4.49 7.51
C VAL A 75 7.84 4.88 8.76
N LYS A 76 8.56 5.31 9.78
CA LYS A 76 7.99 5.72 11.07
C LYS A 76 8.17 7.22 11.25
N PHE A 77 7.08 7.90 11.60
CA PHE A 77 7.07 9.32 11.93
C PHE A 77 5.97 9.62 12.96
N GLY A 78 6.32 10.38 14.00
CA GLY A 78 5.39 10.65 15.09
C GLY A 78 4.82 9.37 15.72
N GLY A 79 3.50 9.27 15.73
CA GLY A 79 2.76 8.10 16.24
C GLY A 79 2.40 7.06 15.18
N ASP A 80 2.87 7.20 13.94
CA ASP A 80 2.45 6.41 12.79
C ASP A 80 3.58 5.60 12.17
N ILE A 81 3.19 4.49 11.54
CA ILE A 81 4.04 3.68 10.69
C ILE A 81 3.35 3.49 9.34
N LEU A 82 4.06 3.83 8.26
CA LEU A 82 3.72 3.39 6.90
C LEU A 82 4.56 2.17 6.55
N LEU A 83 3.88 1.12 6.08
CA LEU A 83 4.52 -0.07 5.53
C LEU A 83 4.25 -0.14 4.04
N PHE A 84 5.34 -0.15 3.25
CA PHE A 84 5.28 -0.44 1.83
C PHE A 84 5.69 -1.90 1.64
N LEU A 85 4.79 -2.71 1.13
CA LEU A 85 4.99 -4.15 0.93
C LEU A 85 4.90 -4.49 -0.55
N MET A 86 5.99 -4.94 -1.14
CA MET A 86 5.99 -5.47 -2.49
C MET A 86 5.55 -6.94 -2.47
N HIS A 87 4.52 -7.26 -3.26
CA HIS A 87 4.12 -8.66 -3.47
C HIS A 87 5.03 -9.33 -4.51
N THR A 88 5.46 -10.56 -4.23
CA THR A 88 6.37 -11.29 -5.13
C THR A 88 5.70 -11.93 -6.34
N ASN A 89 4.37 -12.08 -6.32
CA ASN A 89 3.61 -12.61 -7.44
C ASN A 89 3.14 -11.50 -8.38
N ILE A 90 2.90 -11.88 -9.63
CA ILE A 90 2.31 -11.04 -10.66
C ILE A 90 0.83 -11.36 -10.77
N PHE A 91 0.01 -10.31 -10.83
CA PHE A 91 -1.43 -10.38 -10.89
C PHE A 91 -1.94 -9.96 -12.26
N GLN A 92 -3.08 -10.50 -12.67
CA GLN A 92 -3.85 -10.03 -13.80
C GLN A 92 -5.21 -9.56 -13.29
N PHE A 93 -5.71 -8.44 -13.80
CA PHE A 93 -7.03 -7.95 -13.43
C PHE A 93 -8.14 -8.86 -13.95
N SER A 94 -9.23 -8.96 -13.19
CA SER A 94 -10.45 -9.64 -13.65
C SER A 94 -11.03 -8.93 -14.87
N ARG A 95 -11.73 -9.66 -15.73
CA ARG A 95 -12.26 -9.12 -17.01
C ARG A 95 -13.26 -7.98 -16.83
N ASP A 96 -13.94 -7.93 -15.71
CA ASP A 96 -14.94 -6.93 -15.33
C ASP A 96 -14.30 -5.68 -14.68
N HIS A 97 -13.01 -5.74 -14.32
CA HIS A 97 -12.30 -4.62 -13.71
C HIS A 97 -12.25 -3.40 -14.65
N ALA A 98 -12.43 -2.18 -14.08
CA ALA A 98 -12.47 -0.94 -14.86
C ALA A 98 -11.22 -0.73 -15.73
N VAL A 99 -10.05 -1.11 -15.24
CA VAL A 99 -8.77 -1.05 -15.95
C VAL A 99 -8.78 -1.82 -17.27
N MET A 100 -9.53 -2.93 -17.36
CA MET A 100 -9.63 -3.72 -18.60
C MET A 100 -10.37 -3.01 -19.74
N ARG A 101 -11.05 -1.90 -19.44
CA ARG A 101 -11.85 -1.14 -20.41
C ARG A 101 -11.09 0.01 -21.06
N ILE A 102 -9.94 0.42 -20.51
CA ILE A 102 -9.14 1.53 -21.04
C ILE A 102 -8.48 1.16 -22.37
N PRO A 103 -8.32 2.11 -23.31
CA PRO A 103 -7.71 1.85 -24.62
C PRO A 103 -6.33 1.22 -24.51
N TYR A 104 -5.48 1.73 -23.63
CA TYR A 104 -4.12 1.25 -23.37
C TYR A 104 -4.02 -0.27 -23.12
N ILE A 105 -4.98 -0.84 -22.36
CA ILE A 105 -5.03 -2.28 -22.10
C ILE A 105 -5.66 -3.05 -23.26
N LYS A 106 -6.65 -2.44 -23.96
CA LYS A 106 -7.29 -3.08 -25.12
C LYS A 106 -6.35 -3.22 -26.31
N GLU A 107 -5.42 -2.29 -26.49
CA GLU A 107 -4.39 -2.35 -27.53
C GLU A 107 -3.45 -3.53 -27.32
N GLU A 108 -3.10 -3.81 -26.07
CA GLU A 108 -2.19 -4.91 -25.73
C GLU A 108 -2.58 -5.51 -24.36
N SER A 109 -3.21 -6.68 -24.38
CA SER A 109 -3.76 -7.35 -23.20
C SER A 109 -2.70 -7.69 -22.12
N ASP A 110 -1.45 -7.88 -22.54
CA ASP A 110 -0.33 -8.21 -21.65
C ASP A 110 0.01 -7.07 -20.69
N ARG A 111 -0.40 -5.84 -20.99
CA ARG A 111 -0.29 -4.68 -20.11
C ARG A 111 -1.17 -4.80 -18.84
N SER A 112 -2.13 -5.74 -18.83
CA SER A 112 -2.97 -6.03 -17.67
C SER A 112 -2.27 -6.86 -16.58
N PHE A 113 -1.08 -7.39 -16.87
CA PHE A 113 -0.27 -8.08 -15.87
C PHE A 113 0.56 -7.07 -15.08
N CYS A 114 0.37 -7.04 -13.77
CA CYS A 114 1.01 -6.09 -12.88
C CYS A 114 1.64 -6.75 -11.65
N GLY A 115 2.76 -6.21 -11.21
CA GLY A 115 3.23 -6.35 -9.85
C GLY A 115 2.49 -5.37 -8.94
N MET A 116 2.55 -5.58 -7.63
CA MET A 116 1.79 -4.83 -6.66
C MET A 116 2.65 -4.41 -5.47
N ILE A 117 2.54 -3.14 -5.07
CA ILE A 117 3.11 -2.59 -3.84
C ILE A 117 1.95 -2.06 -3.01
N CYS A 118 1.72 -2.65 -1.84
CA CYS A 118 0.69 -2.22 -0.90
C CYS A 118 1.23 -1.19 0.08
N ILE A 119 0.44 -0.18 0.43
CA ILE A 119 0.76 0.85 1.41
C ILE A 119 -0.22 0.70 2.58
N TYR A 120 0.31 0.34 3.75
CA TYR A 120 -0.47 0.20 4.98
C TYR A 120 -0.07 1.28 5.98
N ASN A 121 -1.04 1.79 6.71
CA ASN A 121 -0.81 2.64 7.87
C ASN A 121 -1.21 1.91 9.15
N PHE A 122 -0.31 1.95 10.12
CA PHE A 122 -0.49 1.45 11.49
C PHE A 122 -0.11 2.52 12.50
N LEU A 123 -0.56 2.33 13.74
CA LEU A 123 -0.01 3.08 14.87
C LEU A 123 1.37 2.50 15.26
N ALA A 124 2.34 3.37 15.53
CA ALA A 124 3.67 2.96 15.98
C ALA A 124 3.62 2.14 17.29
N ASP A 125 2.70 2.49 18.18
CA ASP A 125 2.49 1.82 19.45
C ASP A 125 1.98 0.39 19.30
N SER A 126 1.30 0.06 18.18
CA SER A 126 0.86 -1.31 17.89
C SER A 126 2.05 -2.27 17.79
N PHE A 127 3.13 -1.82 17.16
CA PHE A 127 4.37 -2.60 17.06
C PHE A 127 5.23 -2.51 18.32
N LYS A 128 5.33 -1.32 18.90
CA LYS A 128 6.15 -1.08 20.11
C LYS A 128 5.70 -1.93 21.30
N TYR A 129 4.37 -2.07 21.48
CA TYR A 129 3.77 -2.80 22.59
C TYR A 129 3.22 -4.17 22.18
N ASN A 130 3.60 -4.66 21.00
CA ASN A 130 3.16 -5.97 20.48
C ASN A 130 1.65 -6.18 20.53
N ARG A 131 0.88 -5.17 20.14
CA ARG A 131 -0.58 -5.20 20.11
C ARG A 131 -1.06 -5.93 18.86
N ILE A 132 -0.97 -7.24 18.85
CA ILE A 132 -1.20 -8.09 17.68
C ILE A 132 -2.63 -8.01 17.10
N ASN A 133 -3.58 -7.51 17.88
CA ASN A 133 -4.99 -7.36 17.46
C ASN A 133 -5.32 -5.94 16.98
N ASP A 134 -4.36 -5.01 16.99
CA ASP A 134 -4.57 -3.67 16.46
C ASP A 134 -4.70 -3.72 14.93
N ILE A 135 -5.63 -2.94 14.41
CA ILE A 135 -5.96 -2.93 12.99
C ILE A 135 -5.13 -1.85 12.29
N GLY A 136 -4.42 -2.25 11.24
CA GLY A 136 -3.86 -1.32 10.26
C GLY A 136 -4.77 -1.19 9.04
N TYR A 137 -4.57 -0.14 8.26
CA TYR A 137 -5.37 0.16 7.09
C TYR A 137 -4.54 0.22 5.83
N MET A 138 -5.00 -0.44 4.78
CA MET A 138 -4.48 -0.23 3.44
C MET A 138 -4.96 1.14 2.96
N ILE A 139 -4.03 2.07 2.75
CA ILE A 139 -4.33 3.41 2.24
C ILE A 139 -4.17 3.50 0.73
N GLY A 140 -3.42 2.58 0.14
CA GLY A 140 -3.26 2.46 -1.30
C GLY A 140 -2.53 1.20 -1.71
N ARG A 141 -2.67 0.85 -2.99
CA ARG A 141 -1.89 -0.19 -3.65
C ARG A 141 -1.51 0.28 -5.04
N ILE A 142 -0.23 0.19 -5.34
CA ILE A 142 0.39 0.62 -6.59
C ILE A 142 0.51 -0.61 -7.48
N PHE A 143 0.01 -0.52 -8.70
CA PHE A 143 0.16 -1.55 -9.73
C PHE A 143 1.14 -1.06 -10.78
N ILE A 144 2.12 -1.90 -11.14
CA ILE A 144 3.17 -1.58 -12.11
C ILE A 144 3.23 -2.70 -13.15
N ASN A 145 3.17 -2.34 -14.43
CA ASN A 145 3.17 -3.30 -15.53
C ASN A 145 4.53 -3.45 -16.23
N LYS A 146 4.52 -4.17 -17.36
CA LYS A 146 5.72 -4.43 -18.17
C LYS A 146 6.38 -3.18 -18.77
N ASP A 147 5.61 -2.11 -19.00
CA ASP A 147 6.07 -0.85 -19.57
C ASP A 147 6.48 0.17 -18.49
N LYS A 148 6.50 -0.25 -17.20
CA LYS A 148 6.66 0.61 -16.01
C LYS A 148 5.56 1.66 -15.87
N HIS A 149 4.46 1.54 -16.60
CA HIS A 149 3.26 2.31 -16.34
C HIS A 149 2.62 1.85 -15.05
N TYR A 150 1.98 2.79 -14.36
CA TYR A 150 1.39 2.51 -13.06
C TYR A 150 0.05 3.23 -12.87
N PHE A 151 -0.74 2.72 -11.94
CA PHE A 151 -1.84 3.43 -11.32
C PHE A 151 -1.98 3.01 -9.86
N ILE A 152 -2.75 3.77 -9.10
CA ILE A 152 -2.98 3.50 -7.69
C ILE A 152 -4.47 3.35 -7.44
N GLU A 153 -4.84 2.27 -6.76
CA GLU A 153 -6.10 2.18 -6.04
C GLU A 153 -5.86 2.62 -4.61
N GLY A 154 -6.50 3.67 -4.17
CA GLY A 154 -6.20 4.24 -2.86
C GLY A 154 -7.31 5.11 -2.30
N LYS A 155 -7.06 5.64 -1.11
CA LYS A 155 -7.95 6.54 -0.39
C LYS A 155 -7.65 7.99 -0.78
N ARG A 156 -8.71 8.82 -0.92
CA ARG A 156 -8.62 10.24 -1.25
C ARG A 156 -7.64 10.51 -2.40
N GLU A 157 -6.70 11.42 -2.21
CA GLU A 157 -5.72 11.86 -3.21
C GLU A 157 -4.98 10.70 -3.86
N LEU A 158 -4.60 9.67 -3.08
CA LEU A 158 -3.94 8.48 -3.61
C LEU A 158 -4.80 7.72 -4.64
N GLY A 159 -6.13 7.78 -4.50
CA GLY A 159 -7.04 7.04 -5.38
C GLY A 159 -7.40 7.76 -6.68
N TYR A 160 -7.41 9.09 -6.71
CA TYR A 160 -7.86 9.83 -7.89
C TYR A 160 -6.76 10.62 -8.62
N LEU A 161 -5.70 11.06 -7.95
CA LEU A 161 -4.62 11.81 -8.59
C LEU A 161 -3.68 10.92 -9.42
N TYR A 162 -3.63 9.63 -9.10
CA TYR A 162 -2.68 8.69 -9.71
C TYR A 162 -3.38 7.55 -10.48
N ASN A 163 -4.49 7.87 -11.12
CA ASN A 163 -5.33 6.88 -11.82
C ASN A 163 -5.28 7.02 -13.35
N ASN A 164 -4.13 7.38 -13.91
CA ASN A 164 -3.93 7.46 -15.36
C ASN A 164 -2.93 6.39 -15.83
N PHE A 165 -3.40 5.15 -15.91
CA PHE A 165 -2.55 3.99 -16.23
C PHE A 165 -1.92 4.05 -17.63
N GLY A 166 -2.62 4.67 -18.60
CA GLY A 166 -2.13 4.73 -19.98
C GLY A 166 -0.94 5.68 -20.18
N ASP A 167 -0.83 6.74 -19.36
CA ASP A 167 0.12 7.83 -19.58
C ASP A 167 1.12 8.02 -18.43
N SER A 168 0.92 7.32 -17.31
CA SER A 168 1.73 7.53 -16.11
C SER A 168 2.84 6.49 -15.98
N VAL A 169 4.10 6.91 -16.12
CA VAL A 169 5.29 6.11 -15.85
C VAL A 169 5.73 6.31 -14.41
N PHE A 170 6.15 5.23 -13.74
CA PHE A 170 6.61 5.25 -12.36
C PHE A 170 8.06 5.75 -12.29
N ASP A 171 8.22 7.07 -12.22
CA ASP A 171 9.49 7.78 -12.15
C ASP A 171 9.73 8.44 -10.78
N LEU A 172 10.90 9.08 -10.61
CA LEU A 172 11.32 9.71 -9.35
C LEU A 172 10.33 10.78 -8.86
N SER A 173 9.86 11.65 -9.77
CA SER A 173 8.94 12.73 -9.42
C SER A 173 7.59 12.18 -8.94
N LYS A 174 7.07 11.18 -9.63
CA LYS A 174 5.80 10.54 -9.27
C LYS A 174 5.90 9.76 -7.95
N ILE A 175 7.05 9.13 -7.70
CA ILE A 175 7.31 8.45 -6.42
C ILE A 175 7.31 9.45 -5.27
N GLU A 176 7.95 10.60 -5.43
CA GLU A 176 7.99 11.66 -4.43
C GLU A 176 6.58 12.20 -4.13
N ASP A 177 5.79 12.50 -5.17
CA ASP A 177 4.39 12.91 -5.04
C ASP A 177 3.57 11.88 -4.25
N ILE A 178 3.73 10.59 -4.55
CA ILE A 178 3.02 9.49 -3.87
C ILE A 178 3.41 9.39 -2.39
N ILE A 179 4.71 9.50 -2.08
CA ILE A 179 5.22 9.47 -0.71
C ILE A 179 4.65 10.66 0.09
N MET A 180 4.70 11.86 -0.47
CA MET A 180 4.13 13.05 0.16
C MET A 180 2.63 12.90 0.40
N ALA A 181 1.88 12.39 -0.58
CA ALA A 181 0.44 12.15 -0.44
C ALA A 181 0.15 11.09 0.64
N ALA A 182 0.93 10.00 0.71
CA ALA A 182 0.76 8.96 1.71
C ALA A 182 1.05 9.48 3.13
N ILE A 183 2.13 10.25 3.31
CA ILE A 183 2.49 10.87 4.59
C ILE A 183 1.45 11.90 4.99
N SER A 184 1.03 12.78 4.08
CA SER A 184 0.00 13.80 4.33
C SER A 184 -1.33 13.16 4.72
N TYR A 185 -1.76 12.12 4.00
CA TYR A 185 -2.96 11.37 4.37
C TYR A 185 -2.87 10.81 5.79
N THR A 186 -1.72 10.23 6.15
CA THR A 186 -1.50 9.60 7.46
C THR A 186 -1.51 10.62 8.60
N ILE A 187 -0.83 11.76 8.43
CA ILE A 187 -0.77 12.84 9.43
C ILE A 187 -2.17 13.44 9.70
N ASN A 188 -2.97 13.57 8.63
CA ASN A 188 -4.32 14.15 8.73
C ASN A 188 -5.40 13.12 9.09
N PHE A 189 -5.00 11.89 9.42
CA PHE A 189 -5.91 10.83 9.79
C PHE A 189 -5.94 10.62 11.30
N ASP A 190 -6.76 11.44 11.97
CA ASP A 190 -6.85 11.47 13.43
C ASP A 190 -7.60 10.26 14.00
N LEU A 191 -7.20 9.87 15.22
CA LEU A 191 -7.95 8.92 16.03
C LEU A 191 -9.19 9.59 16.59
N LEU A 192 -10.34 8.94 16.43
CA LEU A 192 -11.57 9.40 17.06
C LEU A 192 -11.78 8.72 18.40
N THR A 193 -12.34 9.48 19.35
CA THR A 193 -12.78 8.92 20.63
C THR A 193 -13.89 7.91 20.40
N PRO A 194 -13.77 6.66 20.91
CA PRO A 194 -14.87 5.71 20.85
C PRO A 194 -16.12 6.26 21.57
N PRO A 195 -17.34 5.94 21.08
CA PRO A 195 -18.56 6.34 21.75
C PRO A 195 -18.59 5.87 23.22
N TYR A 196 -18.92 6.74 24.14
CA TYR A 196 -18.92 6.44 25.57
C TYR A 196 -19.74 5.20 25.91
N ASN A 197 -20.91 5.05 25.29
CA ASN A 197 -21.80 3.90 25.53
C ASN A 197 -21.17 2.54 25.18
N ASN A 198 -20.23 2.52 24.25
CA ASN A 198 -19.53 1.29 23.85
C ASN A 198 -18.35 0.93 24.77
N MET A 199 -17.94 1.90 25.62
CA MET A 199 -16.77 1.77 26.48
C MET A 199 -17.11 1.79 28.00
N LYS A 200 -18.37 2.13 28.36
CA LYS A 200 -18.78 2.33 29.76
C LYS A 200 -18.82 1.03 30.58
N GLU A 201 -18.97 -0.09 29.93
CA GLU A 201 -19.02 -1.41 30.56
C GLU A 201 -17.83 -2.24 30.10
N VAL A 202 -17.09 -2.78 31.07
CA VAL A 202 -15.90 -3.61 30.81
C VAL A 202 -15.91 -4.78 31.79
N THR A 203 -15.59 -5.96 31.27
CA THR A 203 -15.49 -7.15 32.12
C THR A 203 -14.12 -7.19 32.83
N VAL A 204 -14.04 -7.96 33.94
CA VAL A 204 -12.77 -8.16 34.66
C VAL A 204 -11.70 -8.79 33.76
N ILE A 205 -12.11 -9.69 32.85
CA ILE A 205 -11.18 -10.35 31.94
C ILE A 205 -10.64 -9.37 30.88
N GLU A 206 -11.50 -8.51 30.33
CA GLU A 206 -11.09 -7.45 29.41
C GLU A 206 -10.13 -6.48 30.09
N MET A 207 -10.42 -6.10 31.34
CA MET A 207 -9.54 -5.22 32.10
C MET A 207 -8.19 -5.87 32.36
N LYS A 208 -8.12 -7.16 32.75
CA LYS A 208 -6.86 -7.88 32.89
C LYS A 208 -6.09 -7.95 31.59
N ASN A 209 -6.75 -8.31 30.49
CA ASN A 209 -6.11 -8.36 29.17
C ASN A 209 -5.62 -6.97 28.72
N THR A 210 -6.32 -5.91 29.10
CA THR A 210 -5.91 -4.52 28.84
C THR A 210 -4.69 -4.13 29.66
N LEU A 211 -4.63 -4.51 30.92
CA LEU A 211 -3.47 -4.24 31.79
C LEU A 211 -2.23 -5.03 31.34
N ASP A 212 -2.40 -6.29 30.95
CA ASP A 212 -1.31 -7.15 30.49
C ASP A 212 -0.74 -6.70 29.12
N ALA A 213 -1.57 -6.11 28.28
CA ALA A 213 -1.20 -5.71 26.91
C ALA A 213 -1.05 -4.19 26.72
N ILE A 214 -1.41 -3.35 27.72
CA ILE A 214 -1.62 -1.89 27.56
C ILE A 214 -2.50 -1.62 26.33
N SER A 215 -3.47 -2.47 26.10
CA SER A 215 -4.26 -2.50 24.87
C SER A 215 -5.58 -1.78 25.06
N LEU A 216 -5.57 -0.45 25.00
CA LEU A 216 -6.74 0.24 24.49
C LEU A 216 -6.85 -0.14 23.00
N LYS A 217 -7.94 -0.80 22.59
CA LYS A 217 -8.25 -0.96 21.17
C LYS A 217 -8.41 0.43 20.56
N THR A 218 -7.35 0.94 19.99
CA THR A 218 -7.37 2.19 19.26
C THR A 218 -7.53 1.88 17.79
N GLY A 219 -8.66 2.28 17.22
CA GLY A 219 -8.86 2.26 15.77
C GLY A 219 -8.68 3.67 15.22
N LYS A 220 -8.04 3.80 14.08
CA LYS A 220 -8.13 5.03 13.30
C LYS A 220 -9.57 5.17 12.78
N ARG A 221 -9.98 6.38 12.41
CA ARG A 221 -11.35 6.78 12.02
C ARG A 221 -12.13 5.77 11.15
N LEU A 222 -11.43 4.99 10.31
CA LEU A 222 -12.04 3.94 9.48
C LEU A 222 -12.39 2.65 10.24
N GLY A 223 -11.93 2.47 11.48
CA GLY A 223 -12.21 1.27 12.28
C GLY A 223 -13.52 1.34 13.08
N PHE A 224 -14.07 2.54 13.23
CA PHE A 224 -15.37 2.73 13.84
C PHE A 224 -16.38 3.07 12.74
N LYS A 225 -17.25 2.10 12.39
CA LYS A 225 -18.45 2.40 11.61
C LYS A 225 -19.36 3.22 12.51
N PHE A 226 -19.50 4.52 12.23
CA PHE A 226 -20.51 5.36 12.86
C PHE A 226 -21.88 4.94 12.35
N GLN A 227 -22.92 5.06 13.20
CA GLN A 227 -24.30 4.84 12.78
C GLN A 227 -24.70 5.66 11.54
N ALA A 228 -24.14 6.87 11.38
CA ALA A 228 -24.33 7.71 10.21
C ALA A 228 -23.80 7.10 8.88
N ASP A 229 -22.74 6.28 8.95
CA ASP A 229 -22.23 5.59 7.77
C ASP A 229 -23.08 4.37 7.40
N GLN A 230 -23.78 3.78 8.39
CA GLN A 230 -24.72 2.66 8.17
C GLN A 230 -26.06 3.13 7.59
N GLU A 231 -26.52 4.34 7.91
CA GLU A 231 -27.72 4.92 7.32
C GLU A 231 -27.53 5.31 5.86
N ALA A 232 -26.30 5.69 5.45
CA ALA A 232 -25.98 6.00 4.06
C ALA A 232 -25.89 4.73 3.17
N GLU A 233 -25.45 3.59 3.71
CA GLU A 233 -25.40 2.31 2.96
C GLU A 233 -26.79 1.65 2.80
N ASN A 234 -27.74 1.94 3.68
CA ASN A 234 -29.09 1.37 3.64
C ASN A 234 -30.08 2.18 2.76
N ASN A 235 -29.67 3.34 2.24
CA ASN A 235 -30.48 4.21 1.37
C ASN A 235 -29.99 4.25 -0.09
N LEU A 236 -29.16 3.31 -0.50
CA LEU A 236 -28.73 3.03 -1.88
C LEU A 236 -29.16 1.63 -2.31
#